data_10166240cd576238675ff86b3371e320
#
_entry.id   10166240cd576238675ff86b3371e320
#
_cell.length_a   1.000
_cell.length_b   1.000
_cell.length_c   1.000
_cell.angle_alpha   90.00
_cell.angle_beta   90.00
_cell.angle_gamma   90.00
#
_symmetry.space_group_name_H-M   'P 1'
#
loop_
_entity.id
_entity.type
_entity.pdbx_description
1 polymer ?
#
loop_
_entity_poly.entity_id
_entity_poly.type
_entity_poly.pdbx_seq_one_letter_code
_entity_poly.pdbx_strand_id
1 'polypeptide(L)'
;MSAVSGDTRPLLSVNNIEVIYDHVILVLKGVSLRVPEGGIVALLGANGAGKSTTLKAISGLLRTERGDVTKGAIEFQGQPIHRKDPAEVVTRGIVQVMEGRRVFEHLTVEENLLTGAYTRRNGHATKQDLELVYRYF
;
A
#
# COMPACT_ATOMS: atom_id res chain seq x y z
N MET A 1 -21.37 -7.41 16.03
CA MET A 1 -19.98 -7.88 15.83
C MET A 1 -19.16 -7.46 17.04
N SER A 2 -18.76 -8.40 17.85
CA SER A 2 -17.96 -8.14 19.03
C SER A 2 -16.53 -7.78 18.63
N ALA A 3 -16.11 -6.59 19.01
CA ALA A 3 -14.73 -6.17 18.93
C ALA A 3 -13.89 -7.07 19.83
N VAL A 4 -12.90 -7.74 19.27
CA VAL A 4 -11.83 -8.35 20.04
C VAL A 4 -11.04 -7.21 20.66
N SER A 5 -11.22 -7.00 21.95
CA SER A 5 -10.46 -6.06 22.76
C SER A 5 -9.06 -6.61 22.98
N GLY A 6 -8.14 -6.21 22.14
CA GLY A 6 -6.71 -6.23 22.38
C GLY A 6 -6.21 -4.84 22.06
N ASP A 7 -5.71 -4.16 23.07
CA ASP A 7 -5.17 -2.79 23.00
C ASP A 7 -3.80 -2.76 22.30
N THR A 8 -3.73 -3.31 21.11
CA THR A 8 -2.57 -3.24 20.23
C THR A 8 -2.87 -2.20 19.17
N ARG A 9 -2.07 -1.12 19.14
CA ARG A 9 -2.14 -0.13 18.06
C ARG A 9 -2.08 -0.88 16.72
N PRO A 10 -3.01 -0.59 15.79
CA PRO A 10 -2.97 -1.23 14.48
C PRO A 10 -1.68 -0.86 13.76
N LEU A 11 -1.12 -1.79 12.99
CA LEU A 11 0.03 -1.53 12.14
C LEU A 11 -0.30 -0.45 11.10
N LEU A 12 -1.48 -0.58 10.47
CA LEU A 12 -2.04 0.39 9.54
C LEU A 12 -3.44 0.78 10.00
N SER A 13 -3.71 2.08 10.04
CA SER A 13 -5.03 2.64 10.32
C SER A 13 -5.44 3.59 9.20
N VAL A 14 -6.56 3.32 8.58
CA VAL A 14 -7.26 4.25 7.68
C VAL A 14 -8.50 4.71 8.41
N ASN A 15 -8.63 6.00 8.61
CA ASN A 15 -9.72 6.58 9.40
C ASN A 15 -10.50 7.60 8.60
N ASN A 16 -11.74 7.24 8.26
CA ASN A 16 -12.74 8.11 7.65
C ASN A 16 -12.21 8.92 6.46
N ILE A 17 -11.46 8.28 5.56
CA ILE A 17 -10.87 8.98 4.42
C ILE A 17 -11.91 9.31 3.36
N GLU A 18 -11.79 10.51 2.84
CA GLU A 18 -12.47 10.98 1.63
C GLU A 18 -11.41 11.17 0.53
N VAL A 19 -11.70 10.67 -0.67
CA VAL A 19 -10.81 10.83 -1.82
C VAL A 19 -11.56 11.48 -2.96
N ILE A 20 -10.97 12.54 -3.49
CA ILE A 20 -11.48 13.29 -4.64
C ILE A 20 -10.44 13.29 -5.75
N TYR A 21 -10.88 13.01 -6.98
CA TYR A 21 -10.08 13.14 -8.20
C TYR A 21 -10.43 14.43 -8.94
N ASP A 22 -9.43 15.03 -9.57
CA ASP A 22 -9.55 16.25 -10.38
C ASP A 22 -10.29 17.39 -9.64
N HIS A 23 -10.22 17.44 -8.31
CA HIS A 23 -10.90 18.38 -7.42
C HIS A 23 -12.44 18.33 -7.45
N VAL A 24 -13.04 17.40 -8.21
CA VAL A 24 -14.50 17.36 -8.45
C VAL A 24 -15.09 15.97 -8.21
N ILE A 25 -14.39 14.90 -8.54
CA ILE A 25 -14.95 13.54 -8.54
C ILE A 25 -14.72 12.90 -7.19
N LEU A 26 -15.76 12.83 -6.37
CA LEU A 26 -15.76 12.13 -5.09
C LEU A 26 -15.83 10.62 -5.34
N VAL A 27 -14.79 9.87 -4.96
CA VAL A 27 -14.69 8.42 -5.15
C VAL A 27 -14.80 7.66 -3.84
N LEU A 28 -14.15 8.14 -2.77
CA LEU A 28 -14.27 7.56 -1.43
C LEU A 28 -14.94 8.54 -0.50
N LYS A 29 -15.90 8.03 0.28
CA LYS A 29 -16.70 8.82 1.22
C LYS A 29 -16.70 8.14 2.58
N GLY A 30 -15.70 8.45 3.39
CA GLY A 30 -15.64 8.00 4.77
C GLY A 30 -15.21 6.54 4.95
N VAL A 31 -14.20 6.07 4.20
CA VAL A 31 -13.68 4.71 4.33
C VAL A 31 -12.79 4.59 5.55
N SER A 32 -13.03 3.55 6.35
CA SER A 32 -12.20 3.20 7.51
C SER A 32 -11.83 1.72 7.49
N LEU A 33 -10.57 1.41 7.81
CA LEU A 33 -10.08 0.05 8.01
C LEU A 33 -8.87 0.04 8.95
N ARG A 34 -8.61 -1.11 9.55
CA ARG A 34 -7.45 -1.32 10.40
C ARG A 34 -6.78 -2.65 10.07
N VAL A 35 -5.47 -2.65 10.03
CA VAL A 35 -4.66 -3.86 9.85
C VAL A 35 -3.83 -4.06 11.11
N PRO A 36 -4.07 -5.13 11.87
CA PRO A 36 -3.23 -5.46 13.03
C PRO A 36 -1.84 -5.94 12.57
N GLU A 37 -0.86 -5.82 13.44
CA GLU A 37 0.46 -6.40 13.18
C GLU A 37 0.36 -7.91 12.99
N GLY A 38 1.04 -8.45 11.96
CA GLY A 38 0.99 -9.88 11.61
C GLY A 38 -0.34 -10.37 11.06
N GLY A 39 -1.33 -9.47 10.87
CA GLY A 39 -2.66 -9.83 10.38
C GLY A 39 -2.81 -9.71 8.88
N ILE A 40 -3.90 -10.30 8.38
CA ILE A 40 -4.35 -10.18 7.00
C ILE A 40 -5.77 -9.59 7.01
N VAL A 41 -5.98 -8.55 6.21
CA VAL A 41 -7.28 -7.90 6.05
C VAL A 41 -7.71 -7.97 4.59
N ALA A 42 -8.91 -8.48 4.34
CA ALA A 42 -9.52 -8.51 3.03
C ALA A 42 -10.44 -7.31 2.81
N LEU A 43 -10.20 -6.57 1.73
CA LEU A 43 -11.03 -5.46 1.30
C LEU A 43 -11.97 -5.95 0.18
N LEU A 44 -13.23 -6.17 0.51
CA LEU A 44 -14.22 -6.74 -0.40
C LEU A 44 -15.16 -5.67 -0.92
N GLY A 45 -15.61 -5.83 -2.16
CA GLY A 45 -16.59 -4.94 -2.79
C GLY A 45 -16.69 -5.20 -4.29
N ALA A 46 -17.76 -4.72 -4.90
CA ALA A 46 -17.94 -4.77 -6.36
C ALA A 46 -16.88 -3.96 -7.10
N ASN A 47 -16.76 -4.16 -8.40
CA ASN A 47 -15.94 -3.30 -9.26
C ASN A 47 -16.49 -1.86 -9.20
N GLY A 48 -15.58 -0.90 -9.03
CA GLY A 48 -15.94 0.50 -8.82
C GLY A 48 -16.29 0.89 -7.37
N ALA A 49 -16.24 -0.04 -6.40
CA ALA A 49 -16.49 0.25 -4.99
C ALA A 49 -15.38 1.04 -4.28
N GLY A 50 -14.30 1.41 -4.97
CA GLY A 50 -13.20 2.19 -4.40
C GLY A 50 -12.07 1.37 -3.78
N LYS A 51 -12.03 0.04 -3.97
CA LYS A 51 -10.97 -0.83 -3.43
C LYS A 51 -9.57 -0.39 -3.89
N SER A 52 -9.37 -0.26 -5.20
CA SER A 52 -8.09 0.18 -5.78
C SER A 52 -7.73 1.59 -5.36
N THR A 53 -8.71 2.49 -5.26
CA THR A 53 -8.52 3.86 -4.77
C THR A 53 -8.05 3.87 -3.32
N THR A 54 -8.62 3.01 -2.47
CA THR A 54 -8.19 2.87 -1.07
C THR A 54 -6.75 2.39 -0.98
N LEU A 55 -6.36 1.38 -1.77
CA LEU A 55 -4.97 0.89 -1.82
C LEU A 55 -4.00 1.98 -2.32
N LYS A 56 -4.38 2.73 -3.36
CA LYS A 56 -3.58 3.86 -3.86
C LYS A 56 -3.46 5.00 -2.84
N ALA A 57 -4.51 5.24 -2.03
CA ALA A 57 -4.44 6.20 -0.93
C ALA A 57 -3.38 5.79 0.11
N ILE A 58 -3.33 4.50 0.45
CA ILE A 58 -2.36 3.94 1.40
C ILE A 58 -0.93 4.02 0.85
N SER A 59 -0.73 3.68 -0.43
CA SER A 59 0.59 3.65 -1.07
C SER A 59 1.11 5.00 -1.55
N GLY A 60 0.32 6.07 -1.42
CA GLY A 60 0.69 7.41 -1.89
C GLY A 60 0.56 7.63 -3.40
N LEU A 61 -0.02 6.68 -4.15
CA LEU A 61 -0.11 6.73 -5.61
C LEU A 61 -1.28 7.58 -6.15
N LEU A 62 -2.16 8.08 -5.28
CA LEU A 62 -3.31 8.90 -5.73
C LEU A 62 -2.87 10.13 -6.53
N ARG A 63 -1.82 10.82 -6.09
CA ARG A 63 -1.36 12.06 -6.71
C ARG A 63 -0.89 11.89 -8.15
N THR A 64 -0.37 10.71 -8.49
CA THR A 64 0.04 10.39 -9.86
C THR A 64 -1.15 10.35 -10.83
N GLU A 65 -2.36 10.17 -10.28
CA GLU A 65 -3.62 10.10 -11.02
C GLU A 65 -4.55 11.28 -10.69
N ARG A 66 -4.01 12.39 -10.15
CA ARG A 66 -4.75 13.60 -9.74
C ARG A 66 -5.78 13.35 -8.65
N GLY A 67 -5.58 12.31 -7.82
CA GLY A 67 -6.40 12.05 -6.64
C GLY A 67 -5.76 12.64 -5.38
N ASP A 68 -6.59 13.02 -4.42
CA ASP A 68 -6.13 13.51 -3.13
C ASP A 68 -7.01 13.00 -1.99
N VAL A 69 -6.39 12.79 -0.82
CA VAL A 69 -7.11 12.53 0.42
C VAL A 69 -7.51 13.87 1.02
N THR A 70 -8.78 14.23 0.91
CA THR A 70 -9.30 15.52 1.32
C THR A 70 -9.76 15.55 2.77
N LYS A 71 -10.16 14.40 3.32
CA LYS A 71 -10.55 14.24 4.73
C LYS A 71 -10.03 12.92 5.29
N GLY A 72 -9.99 12.86 6.62
CA GLY A 72 -9.53 11.68 7.34
C GLY A 72 -8.02 11.59 7.45
N ALA A 73 -7.53 10.44 7.87
CA ALA A 73 -6.12 10.17 8.06
C ALA A 73 -5.75 8.73 7.74
N ILE A 74 -4.52 8.54 7.27
CA ILE A 74 -3.90 7.23 7.11
C ILE A 74 -2.62 7.24 7.93
N GLU A 75 -2.51 6.28 8.85
CA GLU A 75 -1.35 6.14 9.73
C GLU A 75 -0.74 4.75 9.60
N PHE A 76 0.57 4.69 9.55
CA PHE A 76 1.35 3.47 9.59
C PHE A 76 2.31 3.53 10.77
N GLN A 77 2.23 2.52 11.65
CA GLN A 77 2.98 2.48 12.92
C GLN A 77 2.81 3.78 13.74
N GLY A 78 1.59 4.33 13.75
CA GLY A 78 1.25 5.56 14.46
C GLY A 78 1.75 6.86 13.81
N GLN A 79 2.32 6.79 12.61
CA GLN A 79 2.81 7.96 11.87
C GLN A 79 1.93 8.25 10.66
N PRO A 80 1.54 9.51 10.42
CA PRO A 80 0.72 9.87 9.25
C PRO A 80 1.49 9.68 7.95
N ILE A 81 0.84 9.03 6.97
CA ILE A 81 1.42 8.74 5.66
C ILE A 81 0.63 9.30 4.48
N HIS A 82 -0.59 9.76 4.66
CA HIS A 82 -1.50 10.18 3.57
C HIS A 82 -1.03 11.38 2.72
N ARG A 83 0.03 12.07 3.16
CA ARG A 83 0.67 13.18 2.42
C ARG A 83 2.10 12.88 2.02
N LYS A 84 2.54 11.64 2.23
CA LYS A 84 3.90 11.20 1.89
C LYS A 84 3.99 10.81 0.42
N ASP A 85 5.18 10.99 -0.14
CA ASP A 85 5.47 10.52 -1.48
C ASP A 85 5.54 8.98 -1.53
N PRO A 86 5.20 8.35 -2.67
CA PRO A 86 5.26 6.89 -2.80
C PRO A 86 6.61 6.29 -2.40
N ALA A 87 7.71 6.95 -2.73
CA ALA A 87 9.05 6.52 -2.37
C ALA A 87 9.26 6.49 -0.84
N GLU A 88 8.75 7.49 -0.11
CA GLU A 88 8.80 7.50 1.36
C GLU A 88 7.92 6.37 1.95
N VAL A 89 6.76 6.12 1.36
CA VAL A 89 5.84 5.06 1.81
C VAL A 89 6.48 3.69 1.65
N VAL A 90 7.12 3.43 0.52
CA VAL A 90 7.87 2.18 0.25
C VAL A 90 9.03 2.01 1.23
N THR A 91 9.80 3.05 1.51
CA THR A 91 10.93 2.97 2.47
C THR A 91 10.47 2.68 3.89
N ARG A 92 9.21 2.96 4.23
CA ARG A 92 8.59 2.61 5.52
C ARG A 92 8.10 1.16 5.59
N GLY A 93 8.10 0.43 4.46
CA GLY A 93 7.74 -0.98 4.38
C GLY A 93 6.35 -1.26 3.80
N ILE A 94 5.67 -0.27 3.23
CA ILE A 94 4.39 -0.47 2.53
C ILE A 94 4.65 -0.62 1.04
N VAL A 95 4.35 -1.80 0.50
CA VAL A 95 4.51 -2.10 -0.93
C VAL A 95 3.16 -2.48 -1.52
N GLN A 96 2.79 -1.86 -2.62
CA GLN A 96 1.59 -2.21 -3.37
C GLN A 96 1.94 -3.09 -4.56
N VAL A 97 1.27 -4.24 -4.69
CA VAL A 97 1.28 -5.03 -5.91
C VAL A 97 0.21 -4.45 -6.85
N MET A 98 0.67 -3.92 -7.98
CA MET A 98 -0.19 -3.29 -8.97
C MET A 98 -0.91 -4.33 -9.82
N GLU A 99 -2.12 -4.00 -10.26
CA GLU A 99 -2.85 -4.78 -11.26
C GLU A 99 -2.12 -4.72 -12.62
N GLY A 100 -2.22 -5.81 -13.41
CA GLY A 100 -1.77 -5.84 -14.81
C GLY A 100 -0.34 -6.33 -15.01
N ARG A 101 0.21 -7.17 -14.10
CA ARG A 101 1.53 -7.83 -14.28
C ARG A 101 2.61 -6.87 -14.79
N ARG A 102 2.80 -5.76 -14.10
CA ARG A 102 3.71 -4.68 -14.52
C ARG A 102 5.16 -5.08 -14.33
N VAL A 103 5.74 -5.63 -15.38
CA VAL A 103 7.17 -5.98 -15.47
C VAL A 103 7.86 -5.06 -16.47
N PHE A 104 9.17 -4.94 -16.33
CA PHE A 104 10.02 -4.28 -17.32
C PHE A 104 10.37 -5.31 -18.40
N GLU A 105 9.74 -5.20 -19.56
CA GLU A 105 9.82 -6.20 -20.63
C GLU A 105 11.24 -6.38 -21.20
N HIS A 106 12.08 -5.34 -21.11
CA HIS A 106 13.46 -5.36 -21.59
C HIS A 106 14.46 -5.92 -20.58
N LEU A 107 14.01 -6.19 -19.35
CA LEU A 107 14.84 -6.77 -18.29
C LEU A 107 14.58 -8.27 -18.17
N THR A 108 15.60 -9.01 -17.76
CA THR A 108 15.47 -10.42 -17.40
C THR A 108 14.55 -10.59 -16.16
N VAL A 109 14.14 -11.82 -15.87
CA VAL A 109 13.38 -12.14 -14.66
C VAL A 109 14.15 -11.72 -13.40
N GLU A 110 15.44 -12.07 -13.33
CA GLU A 110 16.29 -11.71 -12.19
C GLU A 110 16.43 -10.20 -12.02
N GLU A 111 16.67 -9.47 -13.11
CA GLU A 111 16.74 -8.02 -13.08
C GLU A 111 15.42 -7.39 -12.64
N ASN A 112 14.27 -7.91 -13.09
CA ASN A 112 12.96 -7.48 -12.60
C ASN A 112 12.81 -7.71 -11.09
N LEU A 113 13.21 -8.86 -10.57
CA LEU A 113 13.19 -9.15 -9.14
C LEU A 113 14.10 -8.20 -8.36
N LEU A 114 15.29 -7.92 -8.88
CA LEU A 114 16.24 -7.00 -8.26
C LEU A 114 15.75 -5.56 -8.21
N THR A 115 14.89 -5.12 -9.14
CA THR A 115 14.26 -3.79 -9.06
C THR A 115 13.42 -3.63 -7.79
N GLY A 116 12.81 -4.71 -7.30
CA GLY A 116 12.06 -4.73 -6.04
C GLY A 116 12.94 -4.49 -4.80
N ALA A 117 14.24 -4.71 -4.91
CA ALA A 117 15.21 -4.49 -3.84
C ALA A 117 15.84 -3.07 -3.88
N TYR A 118 15.36 -2.18 -4.74
CA TYR A 118 15.95 -0.85 -4.98
C TYR A 118 16.18 -0.04 -3.70
N THR A 119 15.28 -0.12 -2.72
CA THR A 119 15.41 0.62 -1.46
C THR A 119 16.30 -0.07 -0.42
N ARG A 120 16.76 -1.30 -0.68
CA ARG A 120 17.59 -2.05 0.25
C ARG A 120 19.06 -1.68 0.13
N ARG A 121 19.70 -1.39 1.25
CA ARG A 121 21.12 -1.06 1.32
C ARG A 121 22.02 -2.28 1.58
N ASN A 122 21.46 -3.41 1.99
CA ASN A 122 22.19 -4.61 2.34
C ASN A 122 22.11 -5.65 1.21
N GLY A 123 23.15 -5.74 0.37
CA GLY A 123 23.20 -6.68 -0.74
C GLY A 123 23.16 -8.17 -0.33
N HIS A 124 23.65 -8.52 0.88
CA HIS A 124 23.59 -9.89 1.39
C HIS A 124 22.15 -10.32 1.66
N ALA A 125 21.36 -9.45 2.29
CA ALA A 125 19.93 -9.72 2.53
C ALA A 125 19.16 -9.83 1.20
N THR A 126 19.47 -8.99 0.20
CA THR A 126 18.88 -9.06 -1.13
C THR A 126 19.13 -10.41 -1.80
N LYS A 127 20.36 -10.96 -1.69
CA LYS A 127 20.68 -12.28 -2.24
C LYS A 127 19.90 -13.40 -1.56
N GLN A 128 19.77 -13.35 -0.24
CA GLN A 128 18.97 -14.34 0.52
C GLN A 128 17.49 -14.29 0.12
N ASP A 129 16.95 -13.09 -0.05
CA ASP A 129 15.56 -12.93 -0.50
C ASP A 129 15.35 -13.44 -1.93
N LEU A 130 16.31 -13.22 -2.82
CA LEU A 130 16.26 -13.75 -4.19
C LEU A 130 16.27 -15.28 -4.20
N GLU A 131 17.13 -15.90 -3.38
CA GLU A 131 17.16 -17.36 -3.20
C GLU A 131 15.82 -17.89 -2.65
N LEU A 132 15.19 -17.15 -1.72
CA LEU A 132 13.88 -17.49 -1.18
C LEU A 132 12.79 -17.42 -2.26
N VAL A 133 12.78 -16.39 -3.11
CA VAL A 133 11.84 -16.28 -4.24
C VAL A 133 11.99 -17.46 -5.17
N TYR A 134 13.22 -17.83 -5.57
CA TYR A 134 13.46 -18.99 -6.44
C TYR A 134 13.13 -20.34 -5.80
N ARG A 135 13.02 -20.39 -4.48
CA ARG A 135 12.55 -21.60 -3.78
C ARG A 135 11.03 -21.78 -3.90
N TYR A 136 10.28 -20.68 -4.02
CA TYR A 136 8.82 -20.73 -4.14
C TYR A 136 8.32 -20.78 -5.58
N PHE A 137 9.10 -20.33 -6.53
CA PHE A 137 8.79 -20.23 -7.94
C PHE A 137 9.90 -20.82 -8.81
#